data_fb2c394afe500f707590ed732c76e6c2
#
_entry.id   fb2c394afe500f707590ed732c76e6c2
#
_cell.length_a   1.000
_cell.length_b   1.000
_cell.length_c   1.000
_cell.angle_alpha   90.00
_cell.angle_beta   90.00
_cell.angle_gamma   90.00
#
_symmetry.space_group_name_H-M   'P 1'
#
loop_
_entity.id
_entity.type
_entity.pdbx_description
1 polymer ?
#
loop_
_entity_poly.entity_id
_entity_poly.type
_entity_poly.pdbx_seq_one_letter_code
_entity_poly.pdbx_strand_id
1 'polypeptide(L)' 'MEGQIIKILETKIRPAVARDGGDIKFKEFKDGIVRVELQGACSGCPSAALTLKQGVQNLLCHYIPEVREVEAV' A
#
# COMPACT_ATOMS: atom_id res chain seq x y z
N MET A 1 -9.21 -12.75 3.68
CA MET A 1 -8.96 -11.30 3.87
C MET A 1 -7.65 -10.84 3.25
N GLU A 2 -6.54 -11.46 3.62
CA GLU A 2 -5.24 -11.09 3.05
C GLU A 2 -5.20 -11.25 1.53
N GLY A 3 -5.82 -12.29 1.00
CA GLY A 3 -5.87 -12.49 -0.44
C GLY A 3 -6.53 -11.36 -1.19
N GLN A 4 -7.57 -10.77 -0.62
CA GLN A 4 -8.24 -9.61 -1.22
C GLN A 4 -7.34 -8.39 -1.18
N ILE A 5 -6.62 -8.20 -0.07
CA ILE A 5 -5.70 -7.08 0.08
C ILE A 5 -4.58 -7.19 -0.97
N ILE A 6 -3.99 -8.37 -1.09
CA ILE A 6 -2.92 -8.61 -2.06
C ILE A 6 -3.44 -8.34 -3.48
N LYS A 7 -4.63 -8.82 -3.80
CA LYS A 7 -5.20 -8.62 -5.12
C LYS A 7 -5.37 -7.14 -5.45
N ILE A 8 -5.88 -6.37 -4.50
CA ILE A 8 -6.07 -4.94 -4.71
C ILE A 8 -4.72 -4.23 -4.83
N LEU A 9 -3.75 -4.60 -4.00
CA LEU A 9 -2.40 -4.05 -4.12
C LEU A 9 -1.81 -4.29 -5.49
N GLU A 10 -1.94 -5.51 -6.01
CA GLU A 10 -1.35 -5.86 -7.29
C GLU A 10 -2.09 -5.28 -8.49
N THR A 11 -3.41 -5.13 -8.40
CA THR A 11 -4.21 -4.71 -9.55
C THR A 11 -4.48 -3.21 -9.57
N LYS A 12 -4.53 -2.58 -8.40
CA LYS A 12 -4.91 -1.16 -8.30
C LYS A 12 -3.76 -0.27 -7.84
N ILE A 13 -2.93 -0.74 -6.94
CA ILE A 13 -1.91 0.08 -6.31
C ILE A 13 -0.55 -0.08 -6.98
N ARG A 14 -0.13 -1.31 -7.24
CA ARG A 14 1.16 -1.56 -7.88
C ARG A 14 1.34 -0.83 -9.21
N PRO A 15 0.35 -0.83 -10.11
CA PRO A 15 0.49 -0.08 -11.36
C PRO A 15 0.74 1.41 -11.13
N ALA A 16 0.07 2.01 -10.15
CA ALA A 16 0.25 3.42 -9.85
C ALA A 16 1.64 3.69 -9.29
N VAL A 17 2.13 2.83 -8.41
CA VAL A 17 3.47 2.95 -7.83
C VAL A 17 4.55 2.73 -8.88
N ALA A 18 4.34 1.76 -9.77
CA ALA A 18 5.30 1.44 -10.81
C ALA A 18 5.51 2.61 -11.78
N ARG A 19 4.50 3.44 -11.97
CA ARG A 19 4.62 4.62 -12.83
C ARG A 19 5.66 5.60 -12.31
N ASP A 20 5.87 5.63 -10.99
CA ASP A 20 6.85 6.50 -10.36
C ASP A 20 8.20 5.80 -10.16
N GLY A 21 8.37 4.63 -10.75
CA GLY A 21 9.61 3.88 -10.67
C GLY A 21 9.79 3.10 -9.38
N GLY A 22 8.72 2.94 -8.60
CA GLY A 22 8.76 2.21 -7.35
C GLY A 22 8.02 0.88 -7.40
N ASP A 23 7.94 0.23 -6.27
CA ASP A 23 7.18 -1.00 -6.11
C ASP A 23 6.63 -1.07 -4.69
N ILE A 24 5.63 -1.93 -4.50
CA ILE A 24 5.03 -2.13 -3.20
C ILE A 24 4.79 -3.62 -2.99
N LYS A 25 5.09 -4.10 -1.78
CA LYS A 25 4.90 -5.50 -1.43
C LYS A 25 4.07 -5.60 -0.16
N PHE A 26 3.14 -6.55 -0.14
CA PHE A 26 2.36 -6.86 1.05
C PHE A 26 3.27 -7.57 2.07
N LYS A 27 3.23 -7.11 3.31
CA LYS A 27 3.99 -7.75 4.39
C LYS A 27 3.10 -8.48 5.35
N GLU A 28 2.10 -7.77 5.91
CA GLU A 28 1.22 -8.42 6.88
C GLU A 28 -0.06 -7.60 7.04
N PHE A 29 -1.10 -8.27 7.52
CA PHE A 29 -2.35 -7.62 7.88
C PHE A 29 -2.76 -8.13 9.26
N LYS A 30 -2.88 -7.20 10.20
CA LYS A 30 -3.24 -7.54 11.57
C LYS A 30 -4.00 -6.39 12.20
N ASP A 31 -5.11 -6.71 12.87
CA ASP A 31 -5.92 -5.72 13.61
C ASP A 31 -6.34 -4.52 12.75
N GLY A 32 -6.60 -4.78 11.48
CA GLY A 32 -7.00 -3.73 10.56
C GLY A 32 -5.84 -2.90 10.01
N ILE A 33 -4.62 -3.23 10.38
CA ILE A 33 -3.42 -2.53 9.91
C ILE A 33 -2.74 -3.37 8.83
N VAL A 34 -2.61 -2.79 7.64
CA VAL A 34 -1.90 -3.43 6.53
C VAL A 34 -0.47 -2.90 6.51
N ARG A 35 0.48 -3.80 6.59
CA ARG A 35 1.89 -3.44 6.49
C ARG A 35 2.39 -3.75 5.09
N VAL A 36 3.00 -2.77 4.49
CA VAL A 36 3.54 -2.87 3.13
C VAL A 36 4.98 -2.39 3.11
N GLU A 37 5.74 -2.90 2.16
CA GLU A 37 7.11 -2.45 1.93
C GLU A 37 7.16 -1.67 0.64
N LEU A 38 7.63 -0.43 0.72
CA LEU A 38 7.83 0.41 -0.44
C LEU A 38 9.26 0.26 -0.95
N GLN A 39 9.42 0.12 -2.25
CA GLN A 39 10.73 -0.09 -2.87
C GLN A 39 10.94 0.91 -4.00
N GLY A 40 12.20 1.08 -4.38
CA GLY A 40 12.56 1.95 -5.49
C GLY A 40 12.49 3.41 -5.11
N ALA A 41 12.05 4.24 -6.06
CA ALA A 41 12.00 5.69 -5.88
C ALA A 41 11.14 6.13 -4.70
N CYS A 42 10.12 5.32 -4.35
CA CYS A 42 9.21 5.67 -3.26
C CYS A 42 9.86 5.55 -1.89
N SER A 43 10.84 4.66 -1.73
CA SER A 43 11.45 4.40 -0.43
C SER A 43 12.48 5.46 -0.04
N GLY A 44 12.99 6.20 -1.00
CA GLY A 44 14.03 7.19 -0.76
C GLY A 44 13.54 8.61 -0.51
N CYS A 45 12.23 8.83 -0.60
CA CYS A 45 11.65 10.17 -0.49
C CYS A 45 10.55 10.17 0.57
N PRO A 46 10.81 10.71 1.78
CA PRO A 46 9.80 10.67 2.85
C PRO A 46 8.46 11.31 2.49
N SER A 47 8.50 12.42 1.77
CA SER A 47 7.26 13.11 1.36
C SER A 47 6.46 12.25 0.39
N ALA A 48 7.13 11.66 -0.59
CA ALA A 48 6.47 10.81 -1.57
C ALA A 48 5.94 9.54 -0.91
N ALA A 49 6.70 8.97 0.02
CA ALA A 49 6.26 7.78 0.75
C ALA A 49 5.01 8.06 1.56
N LEU A 50 4.95 9.22 2.21
CA LEU A 50 3.79 9.60 3.00
C LEU A 50 2.55 9.79 2.13
N THR A 51 2.70 10.46 1.00
CA THR A 51 1.61 10.68 0.06
C THR A 51 1.11 9.35 -0.50
N LEU A 52 2.02 8.47 -0.84
CA LEU A 52 1.68 7.16 -1.36
C LEU A 52 0.96 6.32 -0.31
N LYS A 53 1.44 6.35 0.92
CA LYS A 53 0.80 5.66 2.03
C LYS A 53 -0.64 6.12 2.20
N GLN A 54 -0.87 7.42 2.12
CA GLN A 54 -2.21 7.99 2.26
C GLN A 54 -3.11 7.49 1.13
N GLY A 55 -2.63 7.49 -0.11
CA GLY A 55 -3.39 7.00 -1.25
C GLY A 55 -3.71 5.52 -1.15
N VAL A 56 -2.73 4.74 -0.74
CA VAL A 56 -2.91 3.30 -0.54
C VAL A 56 -3.95 3.04 0.55
N GLN A 57 -3.85 3.76 1.65
CA GLN A 57 -4.79 3.61 2.75
C GLN A 57 -6.21 3.95 2.32
N ASN A 58 -6.38 5.04 1.59
CA ASN A 58 -7.70 5.45 1.10
C ASN A 58 -8.30 4.39 0.17
N LEU A 59 -7.50 3.86 -0.74
CA LEU A 59 -7.97 2.82 -1.66
C LEU A 59 -8.35 1.55 -0.92
N LEU A 60 -7.49 1.08 -0.04
CA LEU A 60 -7.77 -0.15 0.70
C LEU A 60 -8.98 0.00 1.60
N CYS A 61 -9.11 1.13 2.29
CA CYS A 61 -10.28 1.38 3.13
C CYS A 61 -11.56 1.44 2.30
N HIS A 62 -11.48 1.92 1.07
CA HIS A 62 -12.62 1.99 0.18
C HIS A 62 -13.07 0.60 -0.27
N TYR A 63 -12.12 -0.25 -0.66
CA TYR A 63 -12.43 -1.59 -1.16
C TYR A 63 -12.64 -2.61 -0.04
N ILE A 64 -11.93 -2.45 1.07
CA ILE A 64 -11.96 -3.41 2.17
C ILE A 64 -12.22 -2.65 3.47
N PRO A 65 -13.48 -2.63 3.95
CA PRO A 65 -13.83 -1.87 5.15
C PRO A 65 -13.07 -2.30 6.41
N GLU A 66 -12.58 -3.53 6.43
CA GLU A 66 -11.83 -4.05 7.57
C GLU A 66 -10.45 -3.42 7.72
N VAL A 67 -9.94 -2.82 6.64
CA VAL A 67 -8.66 -2.10 6.71
C VAL A 67 -8.88 -0.74 7.35
N ARG A 68 -8.14 -0.48 8.41
CA ARG A 68 -8.23 0.77 9.16
C ARG A 68 -7.06 1.69 8.86
N GLU A 69 -5.88 1.12 8.65
CA GLU A 69 -4.67 1.89 8.47
C GLU A 69 -3.68 1.09 7.61
N VAL A 70 -2.79 1.80 6.94
CA VAL A 70 -1.69 1.20 6.19
C VAL A 70 -0.39 1.77 6.72
N GLU A 71 0.57 0.88 6.99
CA GLU A 71 1.91 1.27 7.44
C GLU A 71 2.95 0.85 6.41
N ALA A 72 3.89 1.74 6.16
CA ALA A 72 5.06 1.43 5.33
C ALA A 72 6.20 0.98 6.24
N VAL A 73 6.79 -0.16 5.89
CA VAL A 73 7.92 -0.69 6.66
C VAL A 73 9.19 -0.71 5.81
#